data_d7fe53bf08a61fa14fdbb56e2a4fa852
#
_entry.id   d7fe53bf08a61fa14fdbb56e2a4fa852
#
_cell.length_a   1.000
_cell.length_b   1.000
_cell.length_c   1.000
_cell.angle_alpha   90.00
_cell.angle_beta   90.00
_cell.angle_gamma   90.00
#
_symmetry.space_group_name_H-M   'P 1'
#
loop_
_entity.id
_entity.type
_entity.pdbx_description
1 polymer ?
#
loop_
_entity_poly.entity_id
_entity_poly.type
_entity_poly.pdbx_seq_one_letter_code
_entity_poly.pdbx_strand_id
1 'polypeptide(L)'
;IMAIFASNIITSDSALGSAKIQKSLRFNSSNSSYFLRTPSSASNRKTWTFSTWVKYTDPANGSYQTIFSTNNSNNYGANGTYLWFYTTGELGLSIGSGTYYLKTNAKFRDPASWYHVVGYVDTTQGTASDRVKLY
;
A
#
# COMPACT_ATOMS: atom_id res chain seq x y z
N ILE A 1 33.17 10.11 -16.45
CA ILE A 1 32.61 8.84 -16.94
C ILE A 1 31.12 9.00 -16.83
N MET A 2 30.47 9.09 -17.97
CA MET A 2 29.01 9.23 -18.05
C MET A 2 28.41 7.82 -18.08
N ALA A 3 27.70 7.42 -17.04
CA ALA A 3 26.97 6.16 -17.04
C ALA A 3 25.69 6.35 -17.86
N ILE A 4 25.63 5.71 -19.01
CA ILE A 4 24.41 5.61 -19.80
C ILE A 4 23.57 4.54 -19.14
N PHE A 5 22.53 4.95 -18.42
CA PHE A 5 21.49 4.01 -17.99
C PHE A 5 20.66 3.68 -19.23
N ALA A 6 20.90 2.51 -19.80
CA ALA A 6 19.98 1.94 -20.76
C ALA A 6 18.61 1.87 -20.07
N SER A 7 17.60 2.51 -20.66
CA SER A 7 16.23 2.31 -20.24
C SER A 7 15.94 0.82 -20.34
N ASN A 8 15.63 0.17 -19.24
CA ASN A 8 15.17 -1.21 -19.29
C ASN A 8 13.92 -1.24 -20.17
N ILE A 9 14.11 -1.69 -21.39
CA ILE A 9 13.01 -2.08 -22.26
C ILE A 9 12.43 -3.31 -21.59
N ILE A 10 11.29 -3.15 -20.94
CA ILE A 10 10.50 -4.29 -20.49
C ILE A 10 10.09 -5.01 -21.76
N THR A 11 10.68 -6.16 -22.01
CA THR A 11 10.34 -7.00 -23.15
C THR A 11 8.90 -7.48 -23.01
N SER A 12 8.30 -7.87 -24.12
CA SER A 12 6.90 -8.36 -24.20
C SER A 12 6.58 -9.54 -23.27
N ASP A 13 7.59 -10.17 -22.68
CA ASP A 13 7.45 -11.28 -21.72
C ASP A 13 7.33 -10.87 -20.26
N SER A 14 7.25 -9.58 -19.96
CA SER A 14 6.97 -9.09 -18.61
C SER A 14 5.58 -9.55 -18.19
N ALA A 15 5.43 -10.00 -16.94
CA ALA A 15 4.14 -10.35 -16.34
C ALA A 15 3.11 -9.21 -16.36
N LEU A 16 3.55 -7.98 -16.63
CA LEU A 16 2.74 -6.78 -16.85
C LEU A 16 2.31 -6.61 -18.33
N GLY A 17 2.69 -7.54 -19.23
CA GLY A 17 2.46 -7.41 -20.65
C GLY A 17 3.13 -6.16 -21.23
N SER A 18 2.49 -5.49 -22.17
CA SER A 18 2.97 -4.25 -22.77
C SER A 18 2.71 -3.00 -21.91
N ALA A 19 2.12 -3.16 -20.74
CA ALA A 19 1.81 -2.04 -19.85
C ALA A 19 3.09 -1.43 -19.25
N LYS A 20 3.41 -0.19 -19.65
CA LYS A 20 4.56 0.55 -19.16
C LYS A 20 4.11 1.63 -18.18
N ILE A 21 4.53 1.54 -16.93
CA ILE A 21 4.34 2.63 -15.96
C ILE A 21 5.39 3.70 -16.25
N GLN A 22 4.96 4.79 -16.85
CA GLN A 22 5.85 5.86 -17.30
C GLN A 22 6.08 6.96 -16.26
N LYS A 23 5.22 7.03 -15.25
CA LYS A 23 5.22 8.12 -14.26
C LYS A 23 5.00 7.58 -12.86
N SER A 24 5.65 8.19 -11.90
CA SER A 24 5.42 7.98 -10.48
C SER A 24 5.19 9.32 -9.79
N LEU A 25 4.52 9.28 -8.64
CA LEU A 25 4.32 10.44 -7.79
C LEU A 25 5.12 10.27 -6.51
N ARG A 26 5.69 11.36 -6.05
CA ARG A 26 6.38 11.44 -4.77
C ARG A 26 5.53 12.24 -3.79
N PHE A 27 5.29 11.65 -2.64
CA PHE A 27 4.67 12.30 -1.50
C PHE A 27 5.76 12.73 -0.53
N ASN A 28 5.75 14.00 -0.15
CA ASN A 28 6.71 14.56 0.79
C ASN A 28 6.00 14.78 2.13
N SER A 29 6.50 14.18 3.19
CA SER A 29 5.93 14.27 4.54
C SER A 29 5.95 15.71 5.08
N SER A 30 6.94 16.53 4.73
CA SER A 30 7.02 17.92 5.16
C SER A 30 5.88 18.80 4.62
N ASN A 31 5.28 18.41 3.49
CA ASN A 31 4.18 19.13 2.86
C ASN A 31 2.82 18.49 3.12
N SER A 32 2.76 17.43 3.93
CA SER A 32 1.53 16.65 4.19
C SER A 32 0.78 16.27 2.90
N SER A 33 1.54 15.91 1.85
CA SER A 33 0.97 15.61 0.53
C SER A 33 0.19 14.30 0.55
N TYR A 34 -1.01 14.30 0.00
CA TYR A 34 -1.86 13.11 -0.10
C TYR A 34 -2.82 13.19 -1.28
N PHE A 35 -3.37 12.05 -1.69
CA PHE A 35 -4.52 11.98 -2.57
C PHE A 35 -5.80 11.81 -1.78
N LEU A 36 -6.82 12.59 -2.13
CA LEU A 36 -8.15 12.44 -1.60
C LEU A 36 -9.13 12.08 -2.72
N ARG A 37 -9.96 11.07 -2.46
CA ARG A 37 -11.13 10.75 -3.27
C ARG A 37 -12.35 10.64 -2.39
N THR A 38 -13.38 11.40 -2.68
CA THR A 38 -14.69 11.25 -2.06
C THR A 38 -15.62 10.58 -3.06
N PRO A 39 -16.01 9.31 -2.85
CA PRO A 39 -16.98 8.62 -3.71
C PRO A 39 -18.34 9.33 -3.64
N SER A 40 -19.01 9.47 -4.79
CA SER A 40 -20.37 10.07 -4.85
C SER A 40 -21.45 9.15 -4.27
N SER A 41 -21.17 7.85 -4.19
CA SER A 41 -22.06 6.84 -3.60
C SER A 41 -21.27 5.76 -2.88
N ALA A 42 -21.91 5.11 -1.90
CA ALA A 42 -21.29 3.98 -1.23
C ALA A 42 -21.11 2.80 -2.20
N SER A 43 -19.91 2.25 -2.26
CA SER A 43 -19.61 1.01 -2.97
C SER A 43 -19.68 -0.21 -2.03
N ASN A 44 -19.34 -1.39 -2.54
CA ASN A 44 -19.26 -2.59 -1.72
C ASN A 44 -18.16 -2.46 -0.65
N ARG A 45 -18.55 -2.43 0.61
CA ARG A 45 -17.62 -2.35 1.75
C ARG A 45 -17.20 -3.71 2.30
N LYS A 46 -17.86 -4.79 1.84
CA LYS A 46 -17.58 -6.14 2.32
C LYS A 46 -16.52 -6.86 1.51
N THR A 47 -16.43 -6.52 0.20
CA THR A 47 -15.49 -7.14 -0.73
C THR A 47 -14.81 -6.07 -1.57
N TRP A 48 -13.48 -5.99 -1.49
CA TRP A 48 -12.68 -5.03 -2.25
C TRP A 48 -11.20 -5.45 -2.31
N THR A 49 -10.50 -4.89 -3.26
CA THR A 49 -9.07 -5.06 -3.43
C THR A 49 -8.43 -3.70 -3.66
N PHE A 50 -7.32 -3.47 -3.01
CA PHE A 50 -6.43 -2.33 -3.25
C PHE A 50 -5.09 -2.85 -3.76
N SER A 51 -4.60 -2.31 -4.87
CA SER A 51 -3.34 -2.71 -5.49
C SER A 51 -2.54 -1.47 -5.87
N THR A 52 -1.28 -1.44 -5.50
CA THR A 52 -0.39 -0.32 -5.82
C THR A 52 1.07 -0.74 -5.86
N TRP A 53 1.85 -0.04 -6.69
CA TRP A 53 3.30 -0.01 -6.58
C TRP A 53 3.71 1.12 -5.65
N VAL A 54 4.55 0.81 -4.70
CA VAL A 54 5.05 1.76 -3.70
C VAL A 54 6.55 1.64 -3.54
N LYS A 55 7.20 2.76 -3.32
CA LYS A 55 8.60 2.84 -2.94
C LYS A 55 8.69 3.44 -1.55
N TYR A 56 9.21 2.65 -0.61
CA TYR A 56 9.36 3.05 0.79
C TYR A 56 10.71 3.73 0.98
N THR A 57 10.74 5.07 0.83
CA THR A 57 11.99 5.82 0.71
C THR A 57 12.61 6.24 2.03
N ASP A 58 11.88 6.14 3.14
CA ASP A 58 12.38 6.54 4.46
C ASP A 58 12.01 5.53 5.55
N PRO A 59 12.63 4.33 5.55
CA PRO A 59 12.34 3.28 6.53
C PRO A 59 12.83 3.60 7.94
N ALA A 60 13.62 4.64 8.11
CA ALA A 60 14.26 5.01 9.38
C ALA A 60 13.59 6.18 10.11
N ASN A 61 12.50 6.75 9.57
CA ASN A 61 11.91 7.97 10.16
C ASN A 61 11.19 7.77 11.49
N GLY A 62 11.07 6.51 11.96
CA GLY A 62 10.47 6.20 13.26
C GLY A 62 8.95 6.42 13.34
N SER A 63 8.28 6.68 12.22
CA SER A 63 6.83 6.92 12.15
C SER A 63 6.13 5.92 11.23
N TYR A 64 4.85 5.69 11.45
CA TYR A 64 4.01 4.94 10.51
C TYR A 64 3.89 5.70 9.19
N GLN A 65 4.07 5.00 8.06
CA GLN A 65 3.90 5.60 6.74
C GLN A 65 2.69 5.00 6.04
N THR A 66 1.61 5.75 6.00
CA THR A 66 0.34 5.30 5.45
C THR A 66 0.36 5.33 3.93
N ILE A 67 0.04 4.20 3.31
CA ILE A 67 -0.13 4.03 1.86
C ILE A 67 -1.57 4.34 1.47
N PHE A 68 -2.53 3.82 2.24
CA PHE A 68 -3.96 3.95 1.99
C PHE A 68 -4.73 4.05 3.32
N SER A 69 -5.75 4.92 3.34
CA SER A 69 -6.64 5.08 4.49
C SER A 69 -8.04 5.45 4.01
N THR A 70 -9.06 4.91 4.67
CA THR A 70 -10.46 5.31 4.44
C THR A 70 -10.97 6.31 5.47
N ASN A 71 -10.12 6.74 6.39
CA ASN A 71 -10.47 7.70 7.43
C ASN A 71 -9.50 8.88 7.38
N ASN A 72 -10.01 10.07 7.55
CA ASN A 72 -9.24 11.32 7.61
C ASN A 72 -8.81 11.70 9.05
N SER A 73 -9.17 10.90 10.05
CA SER A 73 -8.72 11.13 11.42
C SER A 73 -7.37 10.45 11.67
N ASN A 74 -6.51 11.10 12.41
CA ASN A 74 -5.24 10.55 12.86
C ASN A 74 -5.40 9.43 13.92
N ASN A 75 -6.63 9.04 14.21
CA ASN A 75 -6.94 8.00 15.17
C ASN A 75 -7.02 6.63 14.46
N TYR A 76 -5.92 5.90 14.48
CA TYR A 76 -5.80 4.54 13.93
C TYR A 76 -6.76 3.52 14.57
N GLY A 77 -7.41 3.86 15.66
CA GLY A 77 -8.43 3.04 16.34
C GLY A 77 -9.88 3.30 15.91
N ALA A 78 -10.15 4.31 15.07
CA ALA A 78 -11.51 4.70 14.70
C ALA A 78 -11.90 4.10 13.35
N ASN A 79 -12.76 3.09 13.34
CA ASN A 79 -13.60 2.57 12.24
C ASN A 79 -13.09 2.74 10.78
N GLY A 80 -11.77 2.81 10.57
CA GLY A 80 -11.15 2.98 9.28
C GLY A 80 -10.42 1.73 8.80
N THR A 81 -10.05 1.74 7.52
CA THR A 81 -9.10 0.80 6.95
C THR A 81 -7.80 1.52 6.73
N TYR A 82 -6.72 0.88 7.09
CA TYR A 82 -5.38 1.44 6.96
C TYR A 82 -4.43 0.39 6.39
N LEU A 83 -3.65 0.78 5.40
CA LEU A 83 -2.51 0.05 4.88
C LEU A 83 -1.27 0.93 5.08
N TRP A 84 -0.27 0.45 5.79
CA TRP A 84 0.90 1.25 6.16
C TRP A 84 2.17 0.42 6.34
N PHE A 85 3.31 1.09 6.26
CA PHE A 85 4.56 0.56 6.79
C PHE A 85 4.70 0.93 8.27
N TYR A 86 5.12 -0.08 9.05
CA TYR A 86 5.49 0.11 10.45
C TYR A 86 6.82 0.82 10.60
N THR A 87 7.05 1.42 11.77
CA THR A 87 8.33 2.00 12.16
C THR A 87 9.49 1.01 12.11
N THR A 88 9.19 -0.27 12.19
CA THR A 88 10.14 -1.38 12.13
C THR A 88 10.26 -2.04 10.76
N GLY A 89 9.53 -1.51 9.77
CA GLY A 89 9.62 -1.87 8.35
C GLY A 89 8.68 -2.97 7.87
N GLU A 90 7.81 -3.50 8.71
CA GLU A 90 6.77 -4.46 8.28
C GLU A 90 5.62 -3.71 7.59
N LEU A 91 4.90 -4.40 6.72
CA LEU A 91 3.66 -3.93 6.13
C LEU A 91 2.47 -4.41 6.96
N GLY A 92 1.52 -3.53 7.22
CA GLY A 92 0.30 -3.83 7.97
C GLY A 92 -0.97 -3.40 7.26
N LEU A 93 -2.02 -4.21 7.38
CA LEU A 93 -3.36 -3.92 6.95
C LEU A 93 -4.31 -4.07 8.14
N SER A 94 -5.03 -3.00 8.48
CA SER A 94 -6.04 -2.99 9.54
C SER A 94 -7.39 -2.59 8.98
N ILE A 95 -8.45 -3.23 9.48
CA ILE A 95 -9.83 -2.96 9.10
C ILE A 95 -10.67 -2.82 10.37
N GLY A 96 -11.47 -1.77 10.45
CA GLY A 96 -12.45 -1.56 11.49
C GLY A 96 -11.89 -1.58 12.91
N SER A 97 -11.49 -0.45 13.46
CA SER A 97 -11.08 -0.27 14.86
C SER A 97 -9.96 -1.20 15.35
N GLY A 98 -9.10 -1.69 14.45
CA GLY A 98 -8.05 -2.65 14.81
C GLY A 98 -8.52 -4.08 15.10
N THR A 99 -9.80 -4.40 14.85
CA THR A 99 -10.38 -5.71 15.10
C THR A 99 -9.84 -6.78 14.15
N TYR A 100 -9.56 -6.38 12.89
CA TYR A 100 -8.93 -7.24 11.89
C TYR A 100 -7.59 -6.64 11.49
N TYR A 101 -6.54 -7.39 11.75
CA TYR A 101 -5.19 -6.89 11.60
C TYR A 101 -4.27 -7.97 11.02
N LEU A 102 -3.65 -7.65 9.90
CA LEU A 102 -2.56 -8.43 9.33
C LEU A 102 -1.26 -7.63 9.38
N LYS A 103 -0.18 -8.32 9.66
CA LYS A 103 1.16 -7.77 9.63
C LYS A 103 2.10 -8.79 9.01
N THR A 104 2.98 -8.35 8.12
CA THR A 104 3.99 -9.22 7.52
C THR A 104 5.09 -9.56 8.52
N ASN A 105 5.67 -10.75 8.39
CA ASN A 105 6.93 -11.09 9.07
C ASN A 105 8.13 -10.48 8.32
N ALA A 106 7.99 -10.29 7.01
CA ALA A 106 9.00 -9.65 6.19
C ALA A 106 9.10 -8.15 6.51
N LYS A 107 10.32 -7.62 6.44
CA LYS A 107 10.63 -6.20 6.63
C LYS A 107 11.12 -5.60 5.34
N PHE A 108 10.51 -4.49 4.95
CA PHE A 108 10.81 -3.75 3.74
C PHE A 108 11.79 -2.63 4.10
N ARG A 109 13.07 -2.80 3.79
CA ARG A 109 14.14 -1.89 4.23
C ARG A 109 14.93 -1.28 3.10
N ASP A 110 14.72 -1.74 1.87
CA ASP A 110 15.43 -1.22 0.72
C ASP A 110 14.70 0.02 0.17
N PRO A 111 15.25 1.24 0.36
CA PRO A 111 14.62 2.47 -0.14
C PRO A 111 14.75 2.62 -1.66
N ALA A 112 15.55 1.78 -2.31
CA ALA A 112 15.73 1.79 -3.77
C ALA A 112 14.71 0.92 -4.51
N SER A 113 14.12 -0.05 -3.83
CA SER A 113 13.21 -1.02 -4.44
C SER A 113 11.77 -0.53 -4.53
N TRP A 114 11.09 -0.95 -5.60
CA TRP A 114 9.65 -0.87 -5.74
C TRP A 114 9.00 -2.15 -5.23
N TYR A 115 7.95 -1.99 -4.46
CA TYR A 115 7.15 -3.08 -3.93
C TYR A 115 5.75 -3.03 -4.54
N HIS A 116 5.28 -4.15 -5.04
CA HIS A 116 3.87 -4.31 -5.43
C HIS A 116 3.11 -4.81 -4.22
N VAL A 117 2.17 -4.04 -3.75
CA VAL A 117 1.38 -4.34 -2.56
C VAL A 117 -0.07 -4.54 -2.96
N VAL A 118 -0.65 -5.66 -2.52
CA VAL A 118 -2.06 -5.96 -2.75
C VAL A 118 -2.72 -6.28 -1.41
N GLY A 119 -3.71 -5.48 -1.04
CA GLY A 119 -4.61 -5.73 0.08
C GLY A 119 -5.95 -6.27 -0.44
N TYR A 120 -6.31 -7.47 -0.04
CA TYR A 120 -7.58 -8.11 -0.38
C TYR A 120 -8.46 -8.25 0.85
N VAL A 121 -9.73 -7.91 0.71
CA VAL A 121 -10.73 -8.03 1.76
C VAL A 121 -12.00 -8.66 1.20
N ASP A 122 -12.46 -9.71 1.88
CA ASP A 122 -13.78 -10.33 1.65
C ASP A 122 -14.35 -10.80 2.99
N THR A 123 -15.11 -9.94 3.64
CA THR A 123 -15.71 -10.23 4.94
C THR A 123 -16.89 -11.19 4.86
N THR A 124 -17.30 -11.63 3.67
CA THR A 124 -18.37 -12.62 3.46
C THR A 124 -17.87 -14.06 3.62
N GLN A 125 -16.56 -14.27 3.64
CA GLN A 125 -15.98 -15.60 3.81
C GLN A 125 -16.29 -16.19 5.18
N GLY A 126 -16.68 -17.47 5.20
CA GLY A 126 -16.96 -18.21 6.44
C GLY A 126 -15.73 -18.39 7.31
N THR A 127 -14.58 -18.65 6.69
CA THR A 127 -13.30 -18.87 7.37
C THR A 127 -12.60 -17.54 7.62
N ALA A 128 -12.21 -17.27 8.84
CA ALA A 128 -11.60 -15.98 9.23
C ALA A 128 -10.29 -15.69 8.49
N SER A 129 -9.44 -16.70 8.26
CA SER A 129 -8.18 -16.56 7.52
C SER A 129 -8.33 -16.19 6.04
N ASP A 130 -9.55 -16.39 5.48
CA ASP A 130 -9.83 -16.08 4.07
C ASP A 130 -10.40 -14.67 3.87
N ARG A 131 -10.75 -13.99 4.96
CA ARG A 131 -11.40 -12.67 4.90
C ARG A 131 -10.47 -11.54 4.53
N VAL A 132 -9.22 -11.63 4.93
CA VAL A 132 -8.23 -10.57 4.71
C VAL A 132 -6.91 -11.20 4.28
N LYS A 133 -6.34 -10.73 3.18
CA LYS A 133 -5.06 -11.22 2.66
C LYS A 133 -4.19 -10.04 2.25
N LEU A 134 -2.89 -10.22 2.36
CA LEU A 134 -1.88 -9.24 2.01
C LEU A 134 -0.80 -9.95 1.16
N TYR A 135 -0.51 -9.38 -0.03
CA TYR A 135 0.45 -9.91 -1.00
C TYR A 135 1.46 -8.84 -1.40
#